data_9a16784d135bafa8cef2032521b1cde3
#
_entry.id   9a16784d135bafa8cef2032521b1cde3
#
_cell.length_a   1.000
_cell.length_b   1.000
_cell.length_c   1.000
_cell.angle_alpha   90.00
_cell.angle_beta   90.00
_cell.angle_gamma   90.00
#
_symmetry.space_group_name_H-M   'P 1'
#
loop_
_entity.id
_entity.type
_entity.pdbx_description
1 polymer ?
#
loop_
_entity_poly.entity_id
_entity_poly.type
_entity_poly.pdbx_seq_one_letter_code
_entity_poly.pdbx_strand_id
1 'polypeptide(L)'
;SLLMCFHGRKERMDMNIRETMEQWERRNLSPYAALSSETLGRDREEVPCDVRPAYQRDRDRILHSKSFRRLKDKTQVFLAPEGDHYRTRLTHTLEVSQIARTIAKALRMNESLTEAIALGHDLGHTPFGHAGEYILNEICEDGFAHFKQSVRIVEVLEKKGQGLNLTKEVRDGILNHRTSGNPATLEGKIVRFSDKIAYINHDID
;
A
#
# COMPACT_ATOMS: atom_id res chain seq x y z
N SER A 1 11.78 -12.16 -42.90
CA SER A 1 10.96 -11.09 -42.27
C SER A 1 9.59 -11.57 -41.81
N LEU A 2 8.87 -12.43 -42.57
CA LEU A 2 7.56 -13.00 -42.20
C LEU A 2 7.66 -14.04 -41.04
N LEU A 3 8.72 -14.81 -40.97
CA LEU A 3 8.95 -15.80 -39.90
C LEU A 3 9.12 -15.16 -38.50
N MET A 4 9.77 -14.01 -38.42
CA MET A 4 9.88 -13.26 -37.16
C MET A 4 8.54 -12.74 -36.63
N CYS A 5 7.63 -12.32 -37.51
CA CYS A 5 6.28 -11.89 -37.11
C CYS A 5 5.40 -13.04 -36.57
N PHE A 6 5.59 -14.25 -37.08
CA PHE A 6 4.85 -15.44 -36.60
C PHE A 6 5.37 -15.95 -35.26
N HIS A 7 6.69 -15.91 -35.00
CA HIS A 7 7.26 -16.28 -33.70
C HIS A 7 6.77 -15.36 -32.58
N GLY A 8 6.84 -14.06 -32.78
CA GLY A 8 6.37 -13.09 -31.78
C GLY A 8 4.85 -13.12 -31.52
N ARG A 9 4.06 -13.65 -32.45
CA ARG A 9 2.61 -13.85 -32.27
C ARG A 9 2.31 -15.13 -31.47
N LYS A 10 3.09 -16.19 -31.65
CA LYS A 10 2.94 -17.45 -30.94
C LYS A 10 3.33 -17.32 -29.47
N GLU A 11 4.43 -16.61 -29.17
CA GLU A 11 4.84 -16.32 -27.79
C GLU A 11 3.81 -15.45 -27.03
N ARG A 12 3.08 -14.56 -27.73
CA ARG A 12 1.98 -13.78 -27.12
C ARG A 12 0.72 -14.60 -26.82
N MET A 13 0.50 -15.69 -27.51
CA MET A 13 -0.68 -16.55 -27.29
C MET A 13 -0.52 -17.51 -26.10
N ASP A 14 0.72 -17.78 -25.67
CA ASP A 14 1.01 -18.69 -24.57
C ASP A 14 1.20 -17.98 -23.21
N MET A 15 1.21 -16.63 -23.19
CA MET A 15 1.37 -15.86 -21.95
C MET A 15 0.02 -15.64 -21.26
N ASN A 16 0.00 -15.83 -19.94
CA ASN A 16 -1.16 -15.48 -19.14
C ASN A 16 -1.30 -13.95 -18.96
N ILE A 17 -2.44 -13.52 -18.41
CA ILE A 17 -2.75 -12.08 -18.24
C ILE A 17 -1.72 -11.41 -17.34
N ARG A 18 -1.30 -12.04 -16.25
CA ARG A 18 -0.27 -11.53 -15.34
C ARG A 18 1.04 -11.25 -16.09
N GLU A 19 1.52 -12.21 -16.86
CA GLU A 19 2.78 -12.07 -17.62
C GLU A 19 2.70 -10.94 -18.66
N THR A 20 1.55 -10.80 -19.30
CA THR A 20 1.30 -9.67 -20.21
C THR A 20 1.38 -8.33 -19.49
N MET A 21 0.79 -8.22 -18.28
CA MET A 21 0.86 -7.00 -17.48
C MET A 21 2.29 -6.72 -16.97
N GLU A 22 3.03 -7.72 -16.54
CA GLU A 22 4.43 -7.59 -16.11
C GLU A 22 5.34 -7.15 -17.27
N GLN A 23 5.10 -7.64 -18.48
CA GLN A 23 5.81 -7.15 -19.67
C GLN A 23 5.45 -5.71 -20.00
N TRP A 24 4.16 -5.33 -19.82
CA TRP A 24 3.75 -3.95 -19.97
C TRP A 24 4.45 -3.03 -18.97
N GLU A 25 4.53 -3.43 -17.68
CA GLU A 25 5.30 -2.70 -16.66
C GLU A 25 6.74 -2.47 -17.11
N ARG A 26 7.43 -3.51 -17.54
CA ARG A 26 8.84 -3.45 -18.00
C ARG A 26 9.06 -2.51 -19.18
N ARG A 27 8.08 -2.38 -20.06
CA ARG A 27 8.19 -1.53 -21.27
C ARG A 27 7.80 -0.07 -21.04
N ASN A 28 6.87 0.19 -20.11
CA ASN A 28 6.19 1.47 -19.99
C ASN A 28 6.52 2.23 -18.70
N LEU A 29 6.89 1.54 -17.64
CA LEU A 29 7.27 2.20 -16.40
C LEU A 29 8.66 2.82 -16.48
N SER A 30 8.94 3.72 -15.54
CA SER A 30 10.26 4.30 -15.34
C SER A 30 11.30 3.20 -15.04
N PRO A 31 12.57 3.36 -15.47
CA PRO A 31 13.63 2.44 -15.08
C PRO A 31 13.90 2.41 -13.55
N TYR A 32 13.35 3.35 -12.81
CA TYR A 32 13.42 3.41 -11.34
C TYR A 32 12.20 2.83 -10.63
N ALA A 33 11.19 2.40 -11.38
CA ALA A 33 9.99 1.80 -10.82
C ALA A 33 10.25 0.38 -10.33
N ALA A 34 9.62 0.01 -9.22
CA ALA A 34 9.61 -1.37 -8.76
C ALA A 34 8.71 -2.21 -9.67
N LEU A 35 9.27 -3.21 -10.35
CA LEU A 35 8.53 -4.10 -11.24
C LEU A 35 7.96 -5.29 -10.47
N SER A 36 6.71 -5.65 -10.75
CA SER A 36 6.05 -6.80 -10.11
C SER A 36 6.76 -8.13 -10.39
N SER A 37 7.39 -8.26 -11.57
CA SER A 37 8.18 -9.44 -11.95
C SER A 37 9.54 -9.54 -11.25
N GLU A 38 10.00 -8.47 -10.60
CA GLU A 38 11.29 -8.37 -9.90
C GLU A 38 11.12 -8.19 -8.39
N THR A 39 9.92 -8.49 -7.87
CA THR A 39 9.65 -8.39 -6.43
C THR A 39 10.60 -9.26 -5.61
N LEU A 40 11.02 -8.77 -4.44
CA LEU A 40 11.79 -9.51 -3.45
C LEU A 40 10.99 -10.67 -2.80
N GLY A 41 9.75 -10.83 -3.23
CA GLY A 41 8.88 -11.94 -2.86
C GLY A 41 8.19 -11.78 -1.51
N ARG A 42 7.69 -12.90 -1.03
CA ARG A 42 6.87 -13.06 0.17
C ARG A 42 7.59 -13.95 1.19
N ASP A 43 7.17 -13.92 2.44
CA ASP A 43 7.75 -14.81 3.46
C ASP A 43 7.35 -16.28 3.25
N ARG A 44 6.12 -16.51 2.77
CA ARG A 44 5.64 -17.83 2.38
C ARG A 44 5.45 -17.89 0.88
N GLU A 45 6.06 -18.90 0.26
CA GLU A 45 5.87 -19.16 -1.17
C GLU A 45 4.41 -19.42 -1.50
N GLU A 46 3.97 -18.93 -2.63
CA GLU A 46 2.62 -19.09 -3.15
C GLU A 46 2.66 -19.25 -4.67
N VAL A 47 1.72 -20.02 -5.19
CA VAL A 47 1.51 -20.10 -6.63
C VAL A 47 1.14 -18.72 -7.16
N PRO A 48 1.85 -18.21 -8.17
CA PRO A 48 1.50 -16.95 -8.82
C PRO A 48 0.05 -16.98 -9.36
N CYS A 49 -0.59 -15.82 -9.36
CA CYS A 49 -1.94 -15.69 -9.96
C CYS A 49 -1.80 -15.53 -11.47
N ASP A 50 -2.61 -16.21 -12.26
CA ASP A 50 -2.56 -16.10 -13.73
C ASP A 50 -3.05 -14.76 -14.26
N VAL A 51 -3.78 -14.00 -13.43
CA VAL A 51 -4.42 -12.75 -13.83
C VAL A 51 -3.71 -11.52 -13.25
N ARG A 52 -3.31 -11.56 -11.96
CA ARG A 52 -2.86 -10.37 -11.21
C ARG A 52 -1.37 -10.44 -10.88
N PRO A 53 -0.58 -9.41 -11.22
CA PRO A 53 0.78 -9.23 -10.71
C PRO A 53 0.85 -9.16 -9.18
N ALA A 54 2.05 -9.31 -8.62
CA ALA A 54 2.27 -9.45 -7.19
C ALA A 54 1.70 -8.28 -6.37
N TYR A 55 1.98 -7.04 -6.77
CA TYR A 55 1.55 -5.84 -6.04
C TYR A 55 0.04 -5.61 -6.14
N GLN A 56 -0.58 -5.97 -7.26
CA GLN A 56 -2.03 -5.92 -7.39
C GLN A 56 -2.71 -6.92 -6.44
N ARG A 57 -2.15 -8.13 -6.27
CA ARG A 57 -2.64 -9.08 -5.27
C ARG A 57 -2.54 -8.52 -3.85
N ASP A 58 -1.47 -7.82 -3.53
CA ASP A 58 -1.26 -7.22 -2.21
C ASP A 58 -2.26 -6.12 -1.92
N ARG A 59 -2.50 -5.23 -2.87
CA ARG A 59 -3.54 -4.22 -2.81
C ARG A 59 -4.90 -4.85 -2.49
N ASP A 60 -5.28 -5.89 -3.24
CA ASP A 60 -6.56 -6.57 -3.05
C ASP A 60 -6.65 -7.25 -1.67
N ARG A 61 -5.55 -7.85 -1.18
CA ARG A 61 -5.50 -8.45 0.15
C ARG A 61 -5.72 -7.43 1.27
N ILE A 62 -5.11 -6.25 1.14
CA ILE A 62 -5.28 -5.15 2.09
C ILE A 62 -6.72 -4.66 2.05
N LEU A 63 -7.23 -4.34 0.87
CA LEU A 63 -8.59 -3.82 0.67
C LEU A 63 -9.66 -4.75 1.26
N HIS A 64 -9.49 -6.07 1.11
CA HIS A 64 -10.42 -7.06 1.64
C HIS A 64 -10.15 -7.48 3.09
N SER A 65 -9.15 -6.90 3.77
CA SER A 65 -8.84 -7.20 5.17
C SER A 65 -9.90 -6.65 6.13
N LYS A 66 -9.99 -7.24 7.31
CA LYS A 66 -10.87 -6.73 8.38
C LYS A 66 -10.37 -5.39 8.92
N SER A 67 -9.05 -5.25 9.02
CA SER A 67 -8.41 -4.04 9.53
C SER A 67 -8.67 -2.84 8.63
N PHE A 68 -8.67 -3.02 7.31
CA PHE A 68 -9.02 -1.95 6.38
C PHE A 68 -10.47 -1.48 6.58
N ARG A 69 -11.42 -2.40 6.72
CA ARG A 69 -12.83 -2.05 6.98
C ARG A 69 -13.04 -1.31 8.30
N ARG A 70 -12.20 -1.58 9.31
CA ARG A 70 -12.27 -0.89 10.61
C ARG A 70 -11.78 0.56 10.56
N LEU A 71 -11.10 0.98 9.52
CA LEU A 71 -10.68 2.38 9.35
C LEU A 71 -11.87 3.34 9.29
N LYS A 72 -13.04 2.89 8.87
CA LYS A 72 -14.28 3.69 8.89
C LYS A 72 -14.73 4.11 10.29
N ASP A 73 -14.39 3.30 11.30
CA ASP A 73 -14.80 3.50 12.68
C ASP A 73 -13.73 4.20 13.54
N LYS A 74 -12.63 4.65 12.90
CA LYS A 74 -11.53 5.39 13.53
C LYS A 74 -11.57 6.85 13.08
N THR A 75 -11.68 7.78 14.03
CA THR A 75 -11.59 9.21 13.74
C THR A 75 -10.15 9.63 13.49
N GLN A 76 -9.95 10.65 12.67
CA GLN A 76 -8.60 11.18 12.41
C GLN A 76 -8.17 12.15 13.51
N VAL A 77 -9.09 12.89 14.09
CA VAL A 77 -8.87 13.88 15.17
C VAL A 77 -9.82 13.62 16.33
N PHE A 78 -9.38 13.92 17.57
CA PHE A 78 -10.10 13.62 18.81
C PHE A 78 -11.41 14.39 19.00
N LEU A 79 -11.56 15.55 18.41
CA LEU A 79 -12.73 16.40 18.53
C LEU A 79 -13.45 16.47 17.18
N ALA A 80 -14.59 15.80 17.14
CA ALA A 80 -15.55 16.04 16.08
C ALA A 80 -16.49 17.16 16.51
N PRO A 81 -16.54 18.32 15.85
CA PRO A 81 -17.63 19.25 16.03
C PRO A 81 -18.95 18.56 15.63
N GLU A 82 -20.05 18.93 16.28
CA GLU A 82 -21.37 18.45 15.93
C GLU A 82 -21.68 18.75 14.46
N GLY A 83 -21.71 17.73 13.61
CA GLY A 83 -22.00 17.86 12.17
C GLY A 83 -21.62 16.60 11.38
N ASP A 84 -22.21 16.46 10.21
CA ASP A 84 -22.16 15.26 9.35
C ASP A 84 -20.82 15.04 8.60
N HIS A 85 -19.77 15.84 8.88
CA HIS A 85 -18.52 15.86 8.14
C HIS A 85 -17.31 15.27 8.89
N TYR A 86 -17.48 14.08 9.47
CA TYR A 86 -16.36 13.39 10.12
C TYR A 86 -15.38 12.82 9.10
N ARG A 87 -14.14 13.28 9.13
CA ARG A 87 -13.06 12.62 8.40
C ARG A 87 -12.63 11.37 9.18
N THR A 88 -12.96 10.21 8.63
CA THR A 88 -12.51 8.93 9.17
C THR A 88 -11.11 8.60 8.65
N ARG A 89 -10.40 7.68 9.32
CA ARG A 89 -9.13 7.14 8.79
C ARG A 89 -9.30 6.51 7.41
N LEU A 90 -10.48 5.97 7.11
CA LEU A 90 -10.76 5.42 5.79
C LEU A 90 -10.73 6.50 4.70
N THR A 91 -11.39 7.64 4.93
CA THR A 91 -11.41 8.75 3.95
C THR A 91 -10.01 9.33 3.75
N HIS A 92 -9.25 9.55 4.83
CA HIS A 92 -7.84 9.95 4.74
C HIS A 92 -7.01 8.96 3.93
N THR A 93 -7.11 7.67 4.21
CA THR A 93 -6.37 6.63 3.47
C THR A 93 -6.69 6.64 1.98
N LEU A 94 -7.96 6.87 1.61
CA LEU A 94 -8.37 6.98 0.21
C LEU A 94 -7.83 8.26 -0.46
N GLU A 95 -7.79 9.38 0.24
CA GLU A 95 -7.18 10.62 -0.26
C GLU A 95 -5.68 10.46 -0.48
N VAL A 96 -4.95 9.89 0.49
CA VAL A 96 -3.53 9.57 0.33
C VAL A 96 -3.31 8.67 -0.88
N SER A 97 -4.14 7.64 -1.04
CA SER A 97 -4.06 6.72 -2.19
C SER A 97 -4.31 7.45 -3.51
N GLN A 98 -5.30 8.34 -3.57
CA GLN A 98 -5.61 9.11 -4.77
C GLN A 98 -4.45 10.04 -5.16
N ILE A 99 -3.89 10.79 -4.20
CA ILE A 99 -2.75 11.69 -4.42
C ILE A 99 -1.53 10.88 -4.86
N ALA A 100 -1.20 9.81 -4.13
CA ALA A 100 -0.04 8.97 -4.40
C ALA A 100 -0.08 8.34 -5.79
N ARG A 101 -1.23 7.80 -6.20
CA ARG A 101 -1.42 7.24 -7.54
C ARG A 101 -1.29 8.29 -8.64
N THR A 102 -1.78 9.51 -8.41
CA THR A 102 -1.63 10.61 -9.36
C THR A 102 -0.15 10.93 -9.60
N ILE A 103 0.64 11.01 -8.53
CA ILE A 103 2.08 11.25 -8.60
C ILE A 103 2.79 10.05 -9.26
N ALA A 104 2.48 8.83 -8.84
CA ALA A 104 3.07 7.61 -9.39
C ALA A 104 2.84 7.51 -10.90
N LYS A 105 1.62 7.78 -11.36
CA LYS A 105 1.27 7.79 -12.78
C LYS A 105 2.05 8.85 -13.56
N ALA A 106 2.13 10.07 -13.03
CA ALA A 106 2.87 11.17 -13.68
C ALA A 106 4.36 10.85 -13.84
N LEU A 107 4.95 10.14 -12.86
CA LEU A 107 6.35 9.71 -12.85
C LEU A 107 6.58 8.34 -13.51
N ARG A 108 5.55 7.69 -14.03
CA ARG A 108 5.58 6.32 -14.57
C ARG A 108 6.13 5.30 -13.57
N MET A 109 5.78 5.45 -12.30
CA MET A 109 6.07 4.50 -11.24
C MET A 109 4.98 3.41 -11.16
N ASN A 110 5.20 2.37 -10.35
CA ASN A 110 4.23 1.29 -10.20
C ASN A 110 3.03 1.73 -9.35
N GLU A 111 1.90 2.04 -10.02
CA GLU A 111 0.67 2.47 -9.36
C GLU A 111 0.12 1.40 -8.41
N SER A 112 0.23 0.11 -8.75
CA SER A 112 -0.29 -0.98 -7.89
C SER A 112 0.48 -1.10 -6.58
N LEU A 113 1.81 -0.97 -6.62
CA LEU A 113 2.65 -0.93 -5.42
C LEU A 113 2.33 0.30 -4.57
N THR A 114 2.28 1.47 -5.20
CA THR A 114 1.95 2.74 -4.55
C THR A 114 0.59 2.65 -3.83
N GLU A 115 -0.44 2.15 -4.51
CA GLU A 115 -1.78 1.98 -3.94
C GLU A 115 -1.78 0.98 -2.78
N ALA A 116 -1.10 -0.16 -2.91
CA ALA A 116 -1.01 -1.16 -1.84
C ALA A 116 -0.38 -0.58 -0.56
N ILE A 117 0.71 0.18 -0.69
CA ILE A 117 1.36 0.85 0.44
C ILE A 117 0.40 1.90 1.05
N ALA A 118 -0.22 2.74 0.21
CA ALA A 118 -1.14 3.79 0.67
C ALA A 118 -2.35 3.21 1.41
N LEU A 119 -2.96 2.12 0.92
CA LEU A 119 -4.07 1.48 1.62
C LEU A 119 -3.65 0.79 2.94
N GLY A 120 -2.38 0.39 3.04
CA GLY A 120 -1.85 -0.34 4.20
C GLY A 120 -1.26 0.53 5.31
N HIS A 121 -0.89 1.79 5.01
CA HIS A 121 -0.04 2.58 5.92
C HIS A 121 -0.66 2.82 7.30
N ASP A 122 -1.96 3.05 7.39
CA ASP A 122 -2.69 3.45 8.60
C ASP A 122 -3.50 2.33 9.27
N LEU A 123 -3.37 1.07 8.85
CA LEU A 123 -4.12 -0.06 9.40
C LEU A 123 -3.96 -0.20 10.92
N GLY A 124 -2.78 0.09 11.43
CA GLY A 124 -2.41 -0.02 12.84
C GLY A 124 -2.73 1.22 13.68
N HIS A 125 -3.31 2.26 13.10
CA HIS A 125 -3.63 3.46 13.86
C HIS A 125 -4.66 3.18 14.95
N THR A 126 -4.50 3.85 16.09
CA THR A 126 -5.39 3.71 17.24
C THR A 126 -6.69 4.47 17.03
N PRO A 127 -7.79 4.13 17.73
CA PRO A 127 -8.87 5.07 17.96
C PRO A 127 -8.30 6.36 18.58
N PHE A 128 -8.89 7.51 18.27
CA PHE A 128 -8.46 8.82 18.77
C PHE A 128 -7.08 9.31 18.25
N GLY A 129 -6.65 8.83 17.10
CA GLY A 129 -5.46 9.33 16.39
C GLY A 129 -4.18 9.29 17.22
N HIS A 130 -3.38 10.35 17.15
CA HIS A 130 -2.09 10.44 17.87
C HIS A 130 -2.25 10.51 19.39
N ALA A 131 -3.36 11.00 19.92
CA ALA A 131 -3.62 11.00 21.37
C ALA A 131 -3.72 9.57 21.91
N GLY A 132 -4.44 8.69 21.21
CA GLY A 132 -4.49 7.27 21.56
C GLY A 132 -3.15 6.57 21.41
N GLU A 133 -2.36 6.91 20.38
CA GLU A 133 -1.01 6.40 20.19
C GLU A 133 -0.07 6.79 21.34
N TYR A 134 -0.12 8.06 21.74
CA TYR A 134 0.67 8.56 22.87
C TYR A 134 0.41 7.77 24.15
N ILE A 135 -0.87 7.62 24.54
CA ILE A 135 -1.27 6.88 25.73
C ILE A 135 -0.83 5.41 25.65
N LEU A 136 -1.04 4.75 24.50
CA LEU A 136 -0.62 3.36 24.34
C LEU A 136 0.91 3.22 24.41
N ASN A 137 1.64 4.20 23.90
CA ASN A 137 3.11 4.19 23.99
C ASN A 137 3.61 4.31 25.44
N GLU A 138 2.87 5.00 26.32
CA GLU A 138 3.23 5.11 27.73
C GLU A 138 2.91 3.84 28.55
N ILE A 139 1.79 3.16 28.23
CA ILE A 139 1.32 2.01 29.03
C ILE A 139 1.83 0.66 28.54
N CYS A 140 2.29 0.56 27.27
CA CYS A 140 2.87 -0.67 26.73
C CYS A 140 4.36 -0.75 27.10
N GLU A 141 4.78 -1.88 27.69
CA GLU A 141 6.20 -2.10 28.10
C GLU A 141 7.19 -1.89 26.94
N ASP A 142 6.84 -2.36 25.73
CA ASP A 142 7.66 -2.21 24.51
C ASP A 142 7.37 -0.92 23.73
N GLY A 143 6.55 -0.02 24.27
CA GLY A 143 6.02 1.13 23.57
C GLY A 143 5.03 0.76 22.47
N PHE A 144 4.44 1.79 21.84
CA PHE A 144 3.50 1.61 20.73
C PHE A 144 3.79 2.62 19.62
N ALA A 145 3.70 2.14 18.37
CA ALA A 145 3.77 3.00 17.19
C ALA A 145 2.87 2.43 16.09
N HIS A 146 2.00 3.28 15.51
CA HIS A 146 0.99 2.86 14.52
C HIS A 146 1.61 2.17 13.30
N PHE A 147 2.75 2.65 12.80
CA PHE A 147 3.42 2.07 11.64
C PHE A 147 3.96 0.65 11.92
N LYS A 148 4.50 0.38 13.12
CA LYS A 148 4.88 -0.97 13.56
C LYS A 148 3.65 -1.86 13.71
N GLN A 149 2.58 -1.31 14.28
CA GLN A 149 1.32 -2.04 14.42
C GLN A 149 0.67 -2.31 13.06
N SER A 150 0.77 -1.42 12.07
CA SER A 150 0.31 -1.68 10.70
C SER A 150 1.01 -2.90 10.11
N VAL A 151 2.33 -2.99 10.25
CA VAL A 151 3.11 -4.16 9.80
C VAL A 151 2.69 -5.41 10.56
N ARG A 152 2.58 -5.36 11.90
CA ARG A 152 2.13 -6.49 12.72
C ARG A 152 0.75 -7.00 12.30
N ILE A 153 -0.17 -6.11 11.94
CA ILE A 153 -1.50 -6.49 11.45
C ILE A 153 -1.38 -7.31 10.17
N VAL A 154 -0.63 -6.84 9.19
CA VAL A 154 -0.53 -7.50 7.88
C VAL A 154 0.34 -8.77 7.92
N GLU A 155 1.29 -8.86 8.83
CA GLU A 155 2.17 -10.03 8.98
C GLU A 155 1.58 -11.12 9.86
N VAL A 156 0.86 -10.74 10.92
CA VAL A 156 0.48 -11.69 11.98
C VAL A 156 -1.02 -11.71 12.24
N LEU A 157 -1.67 -10.55 12.47
CA LEU A 157 -3.00 -10.54 13.10
C LEU A 157 -4.15 -10.86 12.13
N GLU A 158 -4.02 -10.53 10.86
CA GLU A 158 -5.05 -10.85 9.87
C GLU A 158 -5.13 -12.35 9.59
N LYS A 159 -6.23 -12.79 9.00
CA LYS A 159 -6.50 -14.20 8.64
C LYS A 159 -6.28 -15.18 9.79
N LYS A 160 -6.81 -14.87 10.98
CA LYS A 160 -6.71 -15.73 12.17
C LYS A 160 -5.28 -16.04 12.59
N GLY A 161 -4.41 -15.05 12.56
CA GLY A 161 -3.01 -15.20 12.96
C GLY A 161 -2.03 -15.60 11.86
N GLN A 162 -2.50 -15.71 10.62
CA GLN A 162 -1.63 -16.08 9.49
C GLN A 162 -1.05 -14.89 8.73
N GLY A 163 -1.61 -13.69 8.93
CA GLY A 163 -1.24 -12.51 8.17
C GLY A 163 -1.68 -12.55 6.71
N LEU A 164 -1.40 -11.48 5.98
CA LEU A 164 -1.77 -11.31 4.57
C LEU A 164 -0.73 -11.86 3.60
N ASN A 165 0.48 -12.19 4.07
CA ASN A 165 1.60 -12.63 3.26
C ASN A 165 1.90 -11.66 2.10
N LEU A 166 2.10 -10.37 2.42
CA LEU A 166 2.42 -9.33 1.46
C LEU A 166 3.88 -9.40 1.00
N THR A 167 4.18 -8.80 -0.14
CA THR A 167 5.56 -8.64 -0.63
C THR A 167 6.38 -7.76 0.32
N LYS A 168 7.69 -7.91 0.26
CA LYS A 168 8.62 -7.16 1.12
C LYS A 168 8.55 -5.66 0.85
N GLU A 169 8.38 -5.26 -0.40
CA GLU A 169 8.27 -3.86 -0.82
C GLU A 169 7.04 -3.17 -0.22
N VAL A 170 5.90 -3.85 -0.21
CA VAL A 170 4.67 -3.30 0.41
C VAL A 170 4.86 -3.15 1.92
N ARG A 171 5.43 -4.16 2.59
CA ARG A 171 5.69 -4.10 4.05
C ARG A 171 6.70 -3.02 4.42
N ASP A 172 7.76 -2.89 3.64
CA ASP A 172 8.76 -1.81 3.81
C ASP A 172 8.12 -0.43 3.67
N GLY A 173 7.30 -0.25 2.62
CA GLY A 173 6.57 1.00 2.42
C GLY A 173 5.62 1.34 3.57
N ILE A 174 4.88 0.36 4.08
CA ILE A 174 4.01 0.52 5.26
C ILE A 174 4.83 0.88 6.51
N LEU A 175 5.96 0.21 6.76
CA LEU A 175 6.81 0.47 7.92
C LEU A 175 7.43 1.87 7.89
N ASN A 176 7.82 2.33 6.72
CA ASN A 176 8.65 3.52 6.52
C ASN A 176 7.89 4.75 6.00
N HIS A 177 6.54 4.74 5.98
CA HIS A 177 5.75 5.87 5.46
C HIS A 177 5.88 7.15 6.29
N ARG A 178 6.23 7.06 7.58
CA ARG A 178 6.40 8.21 8.48
C ARG A 178 7.48 9.19 7.99
N THR A 179 7.42 10.43 8.47
CA THR A 179 8.35 11.52 8.08
C THR A 179 9.84 11.14 8.24
N SER A 180 10.20 10.45 9.32
CA SER A 180 11.58 10.00 9.60
C SER A 180 11.92 8.65 8.96
N GLY A 181 10.95 8.00 8.28
CA GLY A 181 11.18 6.74 7.58
C GLY A 181 11.92 6.94 6.26
N ASN A 182 12.56 5.88 5.79
CA ASN A 182 13.24 5.87 4.50
C ASN A 182 12.84 4.62 3.70
N PRO A 183 11.70 4.66 2.99
CA PRO A 183 11.26 3.54 2.17
C PRO A 183 12.32 3.18 1.13
N ALA A 184 12.51 1.89 0.88
CA ALA A 184 13.48 1.38 -0.09
C ALA A 184 13.07 1.70 -1.53
N THR A 185 11.77 1.75 -1.83
CA THR A 185 11.25 2.05 -3.17
C THR A 185 10.85 3.52 -3.32
N LEU A 186 10.87 4.03 -4.55
CA LEU A 186 10.36 5.37 -4.85
C LEU A 186 8.84 5.46 -4.65
N GLU A 187 8.11 4.38 -4.89
CA GLU A 187 6.69 4.27 -4.62
C GLU A 187 6.38 4.49 -3.13
N GLY A 188 7.16 3.88 -2.25
CA GLY A 188 7.06 4.13 -0.81
C GLY A 188 7.36 5.59 -0.43
N LYS A 189 8.34 6.22 -1.09
CA LYS A 189 8.63 7.66 -0.89
C LYS A 189 7.49 8.54 -1.38
N ILE A 190 6.85 8.20 -2.49
CA ILE A 190 5.66 8.90 -3.00
C ILE A 190 4.55 8.85 -1.95
N VAL A 191 4.26 7.68 -1.38
CA VAL A 191 3.22 7.56 -0.34
C VAL A 191 3.55 8.43 0.88
N ARG A 192 4.81 8.43 1.35
CA ARG A 192 5.25 9.29 2.45
C ARG A 192 5.01 10.78 2.21
N PHE A 193 5.21 11.26 0.98
CA PHE A 193 4.93 12.64 0.62
C PHE A 193 3.43 12.90 0.48
N SER A 194 2.69 11.95 -0.08
CA SER A 194 1.24 12.05 -0.28
C SER A 194 0.47 12.13 1.03
N ASP A 195 0.90 11.38 2.05
CA ASP A 195 0.34 11.45 3.39
C ASP A 195 0.49 12.86 3.98
N LYS A 196 1.66 13.49 3.84
CA LYS A 196 1.86 14.88 4.26
C LYS A 196 0.98 15.87 3.50
N ILE A 197 0.85 15.70 2.18
CA ILE A 197 0.01 16.58 1.36
C ILE A 197 -1.45 16.47 1.81
N ALA A 198 -1.95 15.24 2.04
CA ALA A 198 -3.30 15.02 2.52
C ALA A 198 -3.54 15.64 3.92
N TYR A 199 -2.53 15.67 4.77
CA TYR A 199 -2.59 16.34 6.08
C TYR A 199 -2.68 17.87 5.95
N ILE A 200 -1.82 18.46 5.11
CA ILE A 200 -1.78 19.93 4.91
C ILE A 200 -3.09 20.42 4.29
N ASN A 201 -3.65 19.69 3.33
CA ASN A 201 -4.94 20.08 2.74
C ASN A 201 -6.08 20.10 3.76
N HIS A 202 -6.00 19.29 4.80
CA HIS A 202 -6.99 19.29 5.88
C HIS A 202 -6.86 20.49 6.82
N ASP A 203 -5.63 20.99 7.03
CA ASP A 203 -5.39 22.14 7.93
C ASP A 203 -5.73 23.49 7.28
N ILE A 204 -6.02 23.51 5.97
CA ILE A 204 -6.35 24.72 5.20
C ILE A 204 -7.87 24.91 5.03
N ASP A 205 -8.67 23.86 5.10
CA ASP A 205 -10.15 23.85 5.03
C ASP A 205 -10.76 24.04 6.43
#